data_8020257dc837c95736d1fc410fcbff66
#
_entry.id   8020257dc837c95736d1fc410fcbff66
#
_cell.length_a   1.000
_cell.length_b   1.000
_cell.length_c   1.000
_cell.angle_alpha   90.00
_cell.angle_beta   90.00
_cell.angle_gamma   90.00
#
_symmetry.space_group_name_H-M   'P 1'
#
loop_
_entity.id
_entity.type
_entity.pdbx_description
1 polymer ?
#
loop_
_entity_poly.entity_id
_entity_poly.type
_entity_poly.pdbx_seq_one_letter_code
_entity_poly.pdbx_strand_id
1 'polypeptide(L)'
;MEPQIVDYYNECPHMMNIVDKMNEEYDELYKENLVLKKQINFLKSKYEPEPDIKILIMNGIKFKTHYDIARVIHKIHKDKFKCTSYSNKKWYYLDEGEWKLSDNGVEIRIAISESKNIFEQLLENYTNQIDEMDLDNIESDDMYWMIAEYYIPNCKEIIEKYSKPRFSSYVLRECMELFYYK
;
A
#
# COMPACT_ATOMS: atom_id res chain seq x y z
N MET A 1 -2.40 -8.62 52.75
CA MET A 1 -0.96 -8.84 52.48
C MET A 1 -0.83 -8.94 50.97
N GLU A 2 -0.43 -7.83 50.36
CA GLU A 2 -0.09 -7.84 48.94
C GLU A 2 1.27 -8.54 48.76
N PRO A 3 1.44 -9.41 47.77
CA PRO A 3 2.75 -9.99 47.50
C PRO A 3 3.68 -8.90 46.99
N GLN A 4 4.76 -8.63 47.72
CA GLN A 4 5.88 -7.82 47.21
C GLN A 4 6.47 -8.54 46.01
N ILE A 5 6.35 -7.94 44.82
CA ILE A 5 7.11 -8.33 43.64
C ILE A 5 8.56 -7.97 43.97
N VAL A 6 9.33 -8.95 44.36
CA VAL A 6 10.77 -8.82 44.59
C VAL A 6 11.39 -8.57 43.23
N ASP A 7 12.04 -7.42 43.10
CA ASP A 7 12.69 -6.93 41.90
C ASP A 7 13.97 -7.76 41.64
N TYR A 8 13.83 -8.96 41.08
CA TYR A 8 14.92 -9.90 40.80
C TYR A 8 15.93 -9.39 39.76
N TYR A 9 15.66 -8.21 39.13
CA TYR A 9 16.52 -7.65 38.13
C TYR A 9 17.75 -6.91 38.66
N ASN A 10 17.79 -6.58 39.94
CA ASN A 10 18.90 -5.84 40.56
C ASN A 10 20.06 -6.70 41.11
N GLU A 11 19.96 -8.02 41.08
CA GLU A 11 20.93 -8.89 41.76
C GLU A 11 22.03 -9.49 40.85
N CYS A 12 22.00 -9.23 39.54
CA CYS A 12 23.02 -9.80 38.66
C CYS A 12 23.57 -8.76 37.64
N PRO A 13 24.57 -7.94 37.99
CA PRO A 13 25.20 -6.99 37.06
C PRO A 13 25.73 -7.64 35.77
N HIS A 14 26.09 -8.92 35.86
CA HIS A 14 26.56 -9.69 34.71
C HIS A 14 25.43 -10.00 33.69
N MET A 15 24.22 -10.22 34.16
CA MET A 15 23.04 -10.46 33.28
C MET A 15 22.61 -9.17 32.59
N MET A 16 22.64 -8.01 33.26
CA MET A 16 22.37 -6.71 32.63
C MET A 16 23.34 -6.44 31.48
N ASN A 17 24.63 -6.67 31.70
CA ASN A 17 25.64 -6.47 30.66
C ASN A 17 25.44 -7.38 29.43
N ILE A 18 24.94 -8.60 29.63
CA ILE A 18 24.59 -9.51 28.54
C ILE A 18 23.35 -9.01 27.77
N VAL A 19 22.31 -8.56 28.48
CA VAL A 19 21.09 -8.03 27.89
C VAL A 19 21.37 -6.75 27.08
N ASP A 20 22.16 -5.85 27.62
CA ASP A 20 22.56 -4.61 26.94
C ASP A 20 23.34 -4.92 25.65
N LYS A 21 24.28 -5.85 25.70
CA LYS A 21 25.04 -6.29 24.53
C LYS A 21 24.16 -6.98 23.48
N MET A 22 23.20 -7.80 23.89
CA MET A 22 22.22 -8.39 22.99
C MET A 22 21.31 -7.35 22.34
N ASN A 23 20.92 -6.30 23.06
CA ASN A 23 20.12 -5.21 22.52
C ASN A 23 20.92 -4.39 21.49
N GLU A 24 22.20 -4.11 21.75
CA GLU A 24 23.09 -3.43 20.80
C GLU A 24 23.25 -4.26 19.51
N GLU A 25 23.52 -5.57 19.62
CA GLU A 25 23.62 -6.47 18.47
C GLU A 25 22.30 -6.56 17.70
N TYR A 26 21.16 -6.58 18.40
CA TYR A 26 19.83 -6.55 17.76
C TYR A 26 19.58 -5.26 16.98
N ASP A 27 19.93 -4.11 17.55
CA ASP A 27 19.79 -2.81 16.89
C ASP A 27 20.69 -2.68 15.66
N GLU A 28 21.90 -3.22 15.69
CA GLU A 28 22.79 -3.27 14.53
C GLU A 28 22.21 -4.17 13.42
N LEU A 29 21.77 -5.37 13.76
CA LEU A 29 21.13 -6.29 12.83
C LEU A 29 19.84 -5.71 12.23
N TYR A 30 19.06 -4.97 13.02
CA TYR A 30 17.87 -4.28 12.53
C TYR A 30 18.22 -3.21 11.49
N LYS A 31 19.27 -2.40 11.76
CA LYS A 31 19.75 -1.37 10.82
C LYS A 31 20.26 -1.99 9.53
N GLU A 32 21.05 -3.07 9.61
CA GLU A 32 21.53 -3.80 8.42
C GLU A 32 20.39 -4.38 7.60
N ASN A 33 19.38 -5.00 8.24
CA ASN A 33 18.19 -5.50 7.57
C ASN A 33 17.41 -4.39 6.84
N LEU A 34 17.34 -3.19 7.42
CA LEU A 34 16.68 -2.05 6.78
C LEU A 34 17.44 -1.61 5.51
N VAL A 35 18.78 -1.59 5.57
CA VAL A 35 19.63 -1.27 4.42
C VAL A 35 19.49 -2.33 3.33
N LEU A 36 19.55 -3.61 3.68
CA LEU A 36 19.38 -4.72 2.74
C LEU A 36 17.99 -4.71 2.07
N LYS A 37 16.92 -4.43 2.82
CA LYS A 37 15.58 -4.27 2.25
C LYS A 37 15.52 -3.13 1.23
N LYS A 38 16.16 -1.99 1.51
CA LYS A 38 16.24 -0.88 0.54
C LYS A 38 17.01 -1.27 -0.71
N GLN A 39 18.14 -1.99 -0.58
CA GLN A 39 18.92 -2.47 -1.72
C GLN A 39 18.15 -3.49 -2.55
N ILE A 40 17.46 -4.44 -1.92
CA ILE A 40 16.62 -5.42 -2.60
C ILE A 40 15.50 -4.71 -3.39
N ASN A 41 14.83 -3.73 -2.79
CA ASN A 41 13.77 -2.98 -3.47
C ASN A 41 14.33 -2.16 -4.65
N PHE A 42 15.51 -1.57 -4.49
CA PHE A 42 16.20 -0.87 -5.58
C PHE A 42 16.58 -1.82 -6.73
N LEU A 43 17.15 -2.99 -6.42
CA LEU A 43 17.50 -3.99 -7.43
C LEU A 43 16.25 -4.54 -8.12
N LYS A 44 15.20 -4.84 -7.38
CA LYS A 44 13.91 -5.26 -7.95
C LYS A 44 13.36 -4.21 -8.90
N SER A 45 13.34 -2.94 -8.49
CA SER A 45 12.85 -1.85 -9.36
C SER A 45 13.68 -1.67 -10.64
N LYS A 46 14.95 -2.09 -10.62
CA LYS A 46 15.85 -1.97 -11.77
C LYS A 46 15.81 -3.16 -12.74
N TYR A 47 15.54 -4.36 -12.22
CA TYR A 47 15.66 -5.60 -12.99
C TYR A 47 14.36 -6.38 -13.19
N GLU A 48 13.31 -6.11 -12.38
CA GLU A 48 12.00 -6.70 -12.61
C GLU A 48 11.22 -5.82 -13.60
N PRO A 49 10.60 -6.41 -14.65
CA PRO A 49 9.68 -5.67 -15.50
C PRO A 49 8.57 -5.08 -14.65
N GLU A 50 8.15 -3.85 -14.97
CA GLU A 50 7.01 -3.22 -14.29
C GLU A 50 5.80 -4.16 -14.29
N PRO A 51 5.22 -4.48 -13.12
CA PRO A 51 4.10 -5.40 -13.05
C PRO A 51 2.92 -4.90 -13.88
N ASP A 52 2.19 -5.83 -14.48
CA ASP A 52 0.94 -5.54 -15.18
C ASP A 52 -0.03 -4.84 -14.23
N ILE A 53 -0.83 -3.93 -14.77
CA ILE A 53 -1.86 -3.18 -14.02
C ILE A 53 -2.83 -4.15 -13.30
N LYS A 54 -3.16 -5.28 -13.91
CA LYS A 54 -4.00 -6.31 -13.29
C LYS A 54 -3.40 -6.85 -12.00
N ILE A 55 -2.09 -7.14 -12.01
CA ILE A 55 -1.37 -7.62 -10.82
C ILE A 55 -1.38 -6.55 -9.72
N LEU A 56 -1.21 -5.28 -10.07
CA LEU A 56 -1.26 -4.19 -9.10
C LEU A 56 -2.64 -4.02 -8.48
N ILE A 57 -3.69 -4.11 -9.29
CA ILE A 57 -5.08 -4.04 -8.81
C ILE A 57 -5.37 -5.22 -7.87
N MET A 58 -4.96 -6.45 -8.24
CA MET A 58 -5.11 -7.64 -7.39
C MET A 58 -4.36 -7.51 -6.07
N ASN A 59 -3.15 -6.93 -6.08
CA ASN A 59 -2.42 -6.62 -4.86
C ASN A 59 -3.16 -5.57 -4.02
N GLY A 60 -3.75 -4.55 -4.65
CA GLY A 60 -4.61 -3.58 -4.00
C GLY A 60 -5.77 -4.24 -3.25
N ILE A 61 -6.45 -5.19 -3.88
CA ILE A 61 -7.55 -5.97 -3.29
C ILE A 61 -7.03 -6.86 -2.14
N LYS A 62 -5.88 -7.52 -2.33
CA LYS A 62 -5.31 -8.46 -1.37
C LYS A 62 -4.79 -7.79 -0.11
N PHE A 63 -3.98 -6.75 -0.26
CA PHE A 63 -3.25 -6.14 0.85
C PHE A 63 -3.94 -4.88 1.39
N LYS A 64 -4.68 -4.18 0.55
CA LYS A 64 -5.49 -2.99 0.89
C LYS A 64 -4.69 -1.89 1.57
N THR A 65 -3.38 -1.81 1.32
CA THR A 65 -2.50 -0.76 1.86
C THR A 65 -2.58 0.51 1.01
N HIS A 66 -2.24 1.65 1.61
CA HIS A 66 -2.15 2.91 0.87
C HIS A 66 -1.10 2.85 -0.24
N TYR A 67 0.00 2.11 0.00
CA TYR A 67 1.08 1.91 -0.96
C TYR A 67 0.62 1.10 -2.18
N ASP A 68 -0.14 0.00 -1.98
CA ASP A 68 -0.63 -0.81 -3.11
C ASP A 68 -1.60 -0.01 -3.97
N ILE A 69 -2.47 0.79 -3.36
CA ILE A 69 -3.36 1.71 -4.08
C ILE A 69 -2.55 2.78 -4.83
N ALA A 70 -1.54 3.36 -4.20
CA ALA A 70 -0.66 4.35 -4.84
C ALA A 70 0.09 3.76 -6.04
N ARG A 71 0.49 2.48 -6.01
CA ARG A 71 1.10 1.79 -7.15
C ARG A 71 0.15 1.66 -8.34
N VAL A 72 -1.13 1.38 -8.10
CA VAL A 72 -2.15 1.37 -9.17
C VAL A 72 -2.24 2.76 -9.81
N ILE A 73 -2.35 3.80 -8.99
CA ILE A 73 -2.44 5.20 -9.45
C ILE A 73 -1.18 5.59 -10.24
N HIS A 74 0.01 5.24 -9.70
CA HIS A 74 1.27 5.51 -10.39
C HIS A 74 1.32 4.83 -11.75
N LYS A 75 0.93 3.55 -11.85
CA LYS A 75 0.94 2.80 -13.11
C LYS A 75 0.06 3.45 -14.18
N ILE A 76 -1.10 3.97 -13.77
CA ILE A 76 -2.07 4.60 -14.69
C ILE A 76 -1.60 6.00 -15.13
N HIS A 77 -0.95 6.74 -14.22
CA HIS A 77 -0.70 8.17 -14.38
C HIS A 77 0.79 8.55 -14.38
N LYS A 78 1.72 7.61 -14.48
CA LYS A 78 3.17 7.86 -14.36
C LYS A 78 3.69 8.95 -15.32
N ASP A 79 3.07 9.07 -16.49
CA ASP A 79 3.46 10.04 -17.50
C ASP A 79 2.70 11.39 -17.38
N LYS A 80 1.75 11.48 -16.41
CA LYS A 80 0.91 12.66 -16.20
C LYS A 80 1.31 13.50 -15.01
N PHE A 81 2.01 12.94 -14.03
CA PHE A 81 2.35 13.63 -12.80
C PHE A 81 3.83 13.52 -12.46
N LYS A 82 4.36 14.54 -11.78
CA LYS A 82 5.70 14.56 -11.20
C LYS A 82 5.67 15.23 -9.84
N CYS A 83 6.33 14.64 -8.85
CA CYS A 83 6.60 15.28 -7.57
C CYS A 83 8.08 15.72 -7.55
N THR A 84 8.35 17.02 -7.38
CA THR A 84 9.73 17.56 -7.39
C THR A 84 10.23 17.96 -6.01
N SER A 85 9.33 18.06 -5.02
CA SER A 85 9.72 18.37 -3.64
C SER A 85 8.82 17.63 -2.67
N TYR A 86 9.41 16.73 -1.91
CA TYR A 86 8.72 15.99 -0.86
C TYR A 86 8.32 16.88 0.33
N SER A 87 9.24 17.73 0.78
CA SER A 87 9.00 18.64 1.90
C SER A 87 7.96 19.71 1.59
N ASN A 88 8.02 20.28 0.38
CA ASN A 88 7.10 21.35 -0.06
C ASN A 88 5.88 20.84 -0.80
N LYS A 89 5.73 19.50 -0.94
CA LYS A 89 4.61 18.85 -1.65
C LYS A 89 4.39 19.46 -3.04
N LYS A 90 5.48 19.71 -3.77
CA LYS A 90 5.44 20.40 -5.06
C LYS A 90 5.17 19.42 -6.17
N TRP A 91 4.01 19.56 -6.82
CA TRP A 91 3.53 18.70 -7.88
C TRP A 91 3.48 19.44 -9.22
N TYR A 92 3.70 18.69 -10.28
CA TYR A 92 3.44 19.12 -11.66
C TYR A 92 2.55 18.07 -12.32
N TYR A 93 1.71 18.55 -13.24
CA TYR A 93 0.90 17.72 -14.11
C TYR A 93 1.09 18.11 -15.56
N LEU A 94 0.98 17.12 -16.45
CA LEU A 94 1.08 17.32 -17.89
C LEU A 94 -0.30 17.70 -18.43
N ASP A 95 -0.39 18.88 -19.02
CA ASP A 95 -1.59 19.40 -19.65
C ASP A 95 -1.25 19.96 -21.03
N GLU A 96 -1.92 19.46 -22.08
CA GLU A 96 -1.69 19.84 -23.49
C GLU A 96 -0.21 19.78 -23.93
N GLY A 97 0.57 18.84 -23.38
CA GLY A 97 1.99 18.66 -23.68
C GLY A 97 2.94 19.51 -22.85
N GLU A 98 2.45 20.36 -21.96
CA GLU A 98 3.24 21.21 -21.08
C GLU A 98 3.11 20.83 -19.61
N TRP A 99 4.24 20.90 -18.87
CA TRP A 99 4.26 20.66 -17.43
C TRP A 99 3.79 21.91 -16.66
N LYS A 100 2.62 21.84 -16.04
CA LYS A 100 2.06 22.92 -15.23
C LYS A 100 2.22 22.62 -13.75
N LEU A 101 2.50 23.67 -12.96
CA LEU A 101 2.54 23.56 -11.50
C LEU A 101 1.13 23.32 -10.96
N SER A 102 0.98 22.26 -10.17
CA SER A 102 -0.26 21.95 -9.46
C SER A 102 -0.29 22.66 -8.11
N ASP A 103 -1.34 23.43 -7.84
CA ASP A 103 -1.53 24.03 -6.52
C ASP A 103 -1.92 22.95 -5.50
N ASN A 104 -1.04 22.73 -4.53
CA ASN A 104 -1.24 21.73 -3.47
C ASN A 104 -1.55 20.30 -3.98
N GLY A 105 -1.22 19.98 -5.24
CA GLY A 105 -1.47 18.68 -5.86
C GLY A 105 -2.95 18.38 -6.05
N VAL A 106 -3.75 19.37 -6.46
CA VAL A 106 -5.20 19.19 -6.69
C VAL A 106 -5.47 18.12 -7.72
N GLU A 107 -4.76 18.13 -8.86
CA GLU A 107 -4.97 17.20 -9.97
C GLU A 107 -4.65 15.76 -9.58
N ILE A 108 -3.57 15.51 -8.82
CA ILE A 108 -3.28 14.16 -8.32
C ILE A 108 -4.30 13.71 -7.27
N ARG A 109 -4.86 14.62 -6.46
CA ARG A 109 -5.93 14.28 -5.53
C ARG A 109 -7.21 13.89 -6.24
N ILE A 110 -7.53 14.53 -7.35
CA ILE A 110 -8.65 14.14 -8.22
C ILE A 110 -8.38 12.73 -8.77
N ALA A 111 -7.20 12.46 -9.33
CA ALA A 111 -6.84 11.15 -9.84
C ALA A 111 -6.90 10.05 -8.74
N ILE A 112 -6.51 10.36 -7.50
CA ILE A 112 -6.68 9.47 -6.35
C ILE A 112 -8.16 9.19 -6.10
N SER A 113 -9.00 10.21 -6.12
CA SER A 113 -10.45 10.03 -5.90
C SER A 113 -11.10 9.20 -7.01
N GLU A 114 -10.72 9.47 -8.26
CA GLU A 114 -11.23 8.76 -9.44
C GLU A 114 -10.78 7.29 -9.49
N SER A 115 -9.64 6.95 -8.90
CA SER A 115 -9.18 5.57 -8.83
C SER A 115 -10.11 4.64 -8.06
N LYS A 116 -11.03 5.17 -7.25
CA LYS A 116 -12.13 4.42 -6.62
C LYS A 116 -12.97 3.68 -7.65
N ASN A 117 -13.22 4.31 -8.81
CA ASN A 117 -14.05 3.76 -9.88
C ASN A 117 -13.52 2.41 -10.39
N ILE A 118 -12.20 2.16 -10.30
CA ILE A 118 -11.59 0.89 -10.69
C ILE A 118 -12.14 -0.25 -9.83
N PHE A 119 -12.21 -0.03 -8.52
CA PHE A 119 -12.70 -1.03 -7.57
C PHE A 119 -14.23 -1.14 -7.60
N GLU A 120 -14.94 -0.07 -7.92
CA GLU A 120 -16.39 -0.07 -8.14
C GLU A 120 -16.76 -0.90 -9.38
N GLN A 121 -16.07 -0.70 -10.49
CA GLN A 121 -16.24 -1.50 -11.71
C GLN A 121 -15.90 -2.99 -11.50
N LEU A 122 -14.85 -3.27 -10.74
CA LEU A 122 -14.51 -4.65 -10.39
C LEU A 122 -15.58 -5.29 -9.51
N LEU A 123 -16.09 -4.56 -8.54
CA LEU A 123 -17.19 -5.04 -7.68
C LEU A 123 -18.43 -5.37 -8.52
N GLU A 124 -18.82 -4.50 -9.44
CA GLU A 124 -19.92 -4.73 -10.37
C GLU A 124 -19.68 -5.96 -11.22
N ASN A 125 -18.48 -6.08 -11.83
CA ASN A 125 -18.14 -7.24 -12.65
C ASN A 125 -18.20 -8.57 -11.86
N TYR A 126 -17.68 -8.59 -10.63
CA TYR A 126 -17.74 -9.79 -9.80
C TYR A 126 -19.17 -10.11 -9.35
N THR A 127 -19.98 -9.10 -9.07
CA THR A 127 -21.40 -9.30 -8.73
C THR A 127 -22.14 -9.91 -9.92
N ASN A 128 -21.97 -9.35 -11.12
CA ASN A 128 -22.57 -9.88 -12.34
C ASN A 128 -22.14 -11.32 -12.64
N GLN A 129 -20.84 -11.65 -12.40
CA GLN A 129 -20.35 -13.02 -12.56
C GLN A 129 -21.06 -14.00 -11.62
N ILE A 130 -21.28 -13.61 -10.36
CA ILE A 130 -22.05 -14.45 -9.41
C ILE A 130 -23.49 -14.64 -9.87
N ASP A 131 -24.14 -13.56 -10.33
CA ASP A 131 -25.53 -13.60 -10.78
C ASP A 131 -25.74 -14.47 -12.05
N GLU A 132 -24.70 -14.60 -12.88
CA GLU A 132 -24.68 -15.43 -14.08
C GLU A 132 -24.31 -16.90 -13.81
N MET A 133 -23.80 -17.24 -12.63
CA MET A 133 -23.45 -18.63 -12.28
C MET A 133 -24.69 -19.48 -12.01
N ASP A 134 -24.66 -20.70 -12.52
CA ASP A 134 -25.73 -21.68 -12.31
C ASP A 134 -25.68 -22.19 -10.85
N LEU A 135 -26.70 -21.83 -10.09
CA LEU A 135 -26.83 -22.15 -8.67
C LEU A 135 -26.93 -23.66 -8.37
N ASP A 136 -27.34 -24.44 -9.35
CA ASP A 136 -27.55 -25.90 -9.17
C ASP A 136 -26.18 -26.66 -9.09
N ASN A 137 -25.07 -26.03 -9.46
CA ASN A 137 -23.74 -26.66 -9.51
C ASN A 137 -22.70 -25.98 -8.56
N ILE A 138 -23.13 -25.13 -7.65
CA ILE A 138 -22.23 -24.28 -6.82
C ILE A 138 -21.42 -25.06 -5.78
N GLU A 139 -21.89 -26.23 -5.30
CA GLU A 139 -21.25 -26.96 -4.19
C GLU A 139 -19.77 -27.33 -4.44
N SER A 140 -19.32 -27.34 -5.71
CA SER A 140 -17.96 -27.67 -6.10
C SER A 140 -17.20 -26.56 -6.85
N ASP A 141 -17.78 -25.36 -6.99
CA ASP A 141 -17.14 -24.28 -7.76
C ASP A 141 -16.27 -23.38 -6.88
N ASP A 142 -14.98 -23.69 -6.83
CA ASP A 142 -13.96 -22.89 -6.13
C ASP A 142 -13.96 -21.43 -6.58
N MET A 143 -14.35 -21.15 -7.84
CA MET A 143 -14.39 -19.79 -8.38
C MET A 143 -15.54 -18.99 -7.75
N TYR A 144 -16.73 -19.59 -7.59
CA TYR A 144 -17.85 -18.94 -6.89
C TYR A 144 -17.43 -18.49 -5.48
N TRP A 145 -16.87 -19.40 -4.68
CA TRP A 145 -16.46 -19.11 -3.32
C TRP A 145 -15.36 -18.05 -3.26
N MET A 146 -14.41 -18.11 -4.19
CA MET A 146 -13.34 -17.10 -4.28
C MET A 146 -13.90 -15.71 -4.61
N ILE A 147 -14.89 -15.61 -5.51
CA ILE A 147 -15.52 -14.33 -5.85
C ILE A 147 -16.37 -13.84 -4.68
N ALA A 148 -17.27 -14.69 -4.15
CA ALA A 148 -18.24 -14.32 -3.13
C ALA A 148 -17.59 -13.99 -1.79
N GLU A 149 -16.64 -14.82 -1.35
CA GLU A 149 -16.05 -14.73 0.00
C GLU A 149 -14.78 -13.88 0.05
N TYR A 150 -14.11 -13.69 -1.09
CA TYR A 150 -12.84 -12.96 -1.09
C TYR A 150 -12.90 -11.67 -1.91
N TYR A 151 -13.20 -11.71 -3.22
CA TYR A 151 -13.10 -10.51 -4.06
C TYR A 151 -14.16 -9.47 -3.75
N ILE A 152 -15.43 -9.85 -3.66
CA ILE A 152 -16.53 -8.92 -3.38
C ILE A 152 -16.36 -8.21 -2.04
N PRO A 153 -16.12 -8.90 -0.90
CA PRO A 153 -15.93 -8.23 0.38
C PRO A 153 -14.72 -7.30 0.39
N ASN A 154 -13.61 -7.71 -0.24
CA ASN A 154 -12.40 -6.90 -0.28
C ASN A 154 -12.55 -5.65 -1.16
N CYS A 155 -13.25 -5.72 -2.30
CA CYS A 155 -13.59 -4.54 -3.09
C CYS A 155 -14.47 -3.57 -2.30
N LYS A 156 -15.51 -4.06 -1.61
CA LYS A 156 -16.37 -3.23 -0.75
C LYS A 156 -15.56 -2.54 0.34
N GLU A 157 -14.65 -3.24 1.00
CA GLU A 157 -13.78 -2.65 2.03
C GLU A 157 -12.89 -1.53 1.49
N ILE A 158 -12.29 -1.72 0.30
CA ILE A 158 -11.47 -0.67 -0.33
C ILE A 158 -12.35 0.54 -0.66
N ILE A 159 -13.50 0.34 -1.29
CA ILE A 159 -14.45 1.42 -1.64
C ILE A 159 -14.85 2.20 -0.39
N GLU A 160 -15.11 1.52 0.73
CA GLU A 160 -15.41 2.15 2.00
C GLU A 160 -14.23 2.99 2.53
N LYS A 161 -12.97 2.52 2.35
CA LYS A 161 -11.78 3.29 2.76
C LYS A 161 -11.68 4.64 2.06
N TYR A 162 -12.09 4.75 0.78
CA TYR A 162 -12.12 6.03 0.07
C TYR A 162 -13.07 7.05 0.71
N SER A 163 -14.09 6.60 1.44
CA SER A 163 -15.01 7.48 2.19
C SER A 163 -14.40 8.03 3.48
N LYS A 164 -13.25 7.49 3.93
CA LYS A 164 -12.57 7.94 5.16
C LYS A 164 -11.72 9.18 4.87
N PRO A 165 -11.89 10.31 5.61
CA PRO A 165 -11.26 11.59 5.28
C PRO A 165 -9.73 11.57 5.16
N ARG A 166 -9.06 10.68 5.89
CA ARG A 166 -7.59 10.59 5.91
C ARG A 166 -7.01 9.63 4.86
N PHE A 167 -7.84 8.76 4.28
CA PHE A 167 -7.36 7.74 3.35
C PHE A 167 -6.63 8.35 2.15
N SER A 168 -7.27 9.27 1.42
CA SER A 168 -6.67 9.94 0.26
C SER A 168 -5.38 10.69 0.61
N SER A 169 -5.26 11.23 1.83
CA SER A 169 -4.04 11.91 2.28
C SER A 169 -2.89 10.94 2.50
N TYR A 170 -3.16 9.73 2.99
CA TYR A 170 -2.14 8.69 3.11
C TYR A 170 -1.73 8.13 1.76
N VAL A 171 -2.69 7.86 0.86
CA VAL A 171 -2.39 7.45 -0.52
C VAL A 171 -1.56 8.52 -1.24
N LEU A 172 -1.90 9.81 -1.09
CA LEU A 172 -1.11 10.90 -1.67
C LEU A 172 0.34 10.90 -1.18
N ARG A 173 0.58 10.59 0.10
CA ARG A 173 1.94 10.50 0.65
C ARG A 173 2.75 9.39 -0.02
N GLU A 174 2.15 8.22 -0.22
CA GLU A 174 2.81 7.12 -0.95
C GLU A 174 3.04 7.48 -2.44
N CYS A 175 2.08 8.17 -3.06
CA CYS A 175 2.25 8.69 -4.42
C CYS A 175 3.44 9.66 -4.53
N MET A 176 3.72 10.48 -3.51
CA MET A 176 4.86 11.39 -3.55
C MET A 176 6.19 10.66 -3.73
N GLU A 177 6.36 9.47 -3.14
CA GLU A 177 7.56 8.65 -3.31
C GLU A 177 7.65 8.05 -4.72
N LEU A 178 6.53 7.53 -5.22
CA LEU A 178 6.47 6.86 -6.52
C LEU A 178 6.63 7.83 -7.70
N PHE A 179 6.08 9.04 -7.60
CA PHE A 179 6.17 10.08 -8.64
C PHE A 179 7.37 11.02 -8.47
N TYR A 180 8.26 10.73 -7.49
CA TYR A 180 9.39 11.62 -7.23
C TYR A 180 10.37 11.61 -8.40
N TYR A 181 10.52 12.78 -9.00
CA TYR A 181 11.46 13.03 -10.10
C TYR A 181 12.66 13.82 -9.57
N LYS A 182 13.85 13.21 -9.66
CA LYS A 182 15.12 13.86 -9.33
C LYS A 182 15.62 14.74 -10.45
#